data_5b71253fadfa0e1cf54d52148ca90616
#
_entry.id   5b71253fadfa0e1cf54d52148ca90616
#
_cell.length_a   1.000
_cell.length_b   1.000
_cell.length_c   1.000
_cell.angle_alpha   90.00
_cell.angle_beta   90.00
_cell.angle_gamma   90.00
#
_symmetry.space_group_name_H-M   'P 1'
#
loop_
_entity.id
_entity.type
_entity.pdbx_description
1 polymer ?
#
loop_
_entity_poly.entity_id
_entity_poly.type
_entity_poly.pdbx_seq_one_letter_code
_entity_poly.pdbx_strand_id
1 'polypeptide(L)'
;MKKFKNFVSFFKFQYQTFINNQKPKKMKLFNLKKLLVLSICISGLFFFQSCEKDETPAPANTIDNAEFKAEMRYLWSEHATWTRDVIIGLLDQTADANDDLARLLKNQVQIGDAIKPYYGDAAGQALTDLLTEHIVVAGDILIAARSGDTRGMNEAVAKWYQNGDDMAVFLNSANPENWTIEHMKEHMKNHLDLTLAEAVAHLEGRHDDEVEVYDKVFEQLMHMADSIADGIAKQFPDKF
;
A
#
# COMPACT_ATOMS: atom_id res chain seq x y z
N MET A 1 -32.68 2.81 -7.27
CA MET A 1 -32.07 4.00 -7.91
C MET A 1 -31.82 5.18 -6.97
N LYS A 2 -32.73 5.65 -6.11
CA LYS A 2 -32.52 6.81 -5.22
C LYS A 2 -31.50 6.53 -4.10
N LYS A 3 -31.51 5.32 -3.50
CA LYS A 3 -30.54 4.88 -2.48
C LYS A 3 -29.12 4.75 -3.06
N PHE A 4 -29.00 4.33 -4.31
CA PHE A 4 -27.73 4.17 -5.00
C PHE A 4 -27.04 5.51 -5.32
N LYS A 5 -27.79 6.52 -5.79
CA LYS A 5 -27.24 7.89 -5.98
C LYS A 5 -26.74 8.49 -4.65
N ASN A 6 -27.42 8.19 -3.54
CA ASN A 6 -26.99 8.62 -2.21
C ASN A 6 -25.71 7.90 -1.77
N PHE A 7 -25.56 6.62 -2.10
CA PHE A 7 -24.36 5.83 -1.81
C PHE A 7 -23.12 6.36 -2.56
N VAL A 8 -23.23 6.56 -3.87
CA VAL A 8 -22.12 7.14 -4.70
C VAL A 8 -21.75 8.54 -4.20
N SER A 9 -22.76 9.35 -3.79
CA SER A 9 -22.53 10.68 -3.23
C SER A 9 -21.86 10.61 -1.85
N PHE A 10 -22.25 9.64 -1.01
CA PHE A 10 -21.62 9.39 0.30
C PHE A 10 -20.18 8.89 0.14
N PHE A 11 -19.92 7.97 -0.78
CA PHE A 11 -18.59 7.47 -1.09
C PHE A 11 -17.65 8.60 -1.55
N LYS A 12 -18.10 9.44 -2.50
CA LYS A 12 -17.36 10.62 -2.94
C LYS A 12 -17.16 11.63 -1.81
N PHE A 13 -18.12 11.77 -0.91
CA PHE A 13 -18.04 12.65 0.25
C PHE A 13 -17.03 12.09 1.29
N GLN A 14 -17.05 10.79 1.59
CA GLN A 14 -16.09 10.15 2.50
C GLN A 14 -14.67 10.25 1.95
N TYR A 15 -14.48 9.95 0.66
CA TYR A 15 -13.21 10.11 -0.04
C TYR A 15 -12.72 11.57 -0.01
N GLN A 16 -13.59 12.52 -0.31
CA GLN A 16 -13.25 13.94 -0.27
C GLN A 16 -12.95 14.43 1.16
N THR A 17 -13.63 13.88 2.16
CA THR A 17 -13.36 14.15 3.58
C THR A 17 -12.04 13.55 4.03
N PHE A 18 -11.74 12.30 3.60
CA PHE A 18 -10.47 11.64 3.84
C PHE A 18 -9.30 12.43 3.22
N ILE A 19 -9.39 12.79 1.93
CA ILE A 19 -8.39 13.61 1.23
C ILE A 19 -8.25 15.01 1.87
N ASN A 20 -9.34 15.65 2.27
CA ASN A 20 -9.29 16.98 2.89
C ASN A 20 -8.68 16.94 4.29
N ASN A 21 -8.83 15.86 5.03
CA ASN A 21 -8.18 15.64 6.33
C ASN A 21 -6.68 15.29 6.18
N GLN A 22 -6.29 14.75 5.03
CA GLN A 22 -4.93 14.45 4.63
C GLN A 22 -4.28 15.60 3.83
N LYS A 23 -4.62 16.88 4.10
CA LYS A 23 -4.05 18.01 3.33
C LYS A 23 -2.55 17.83 3.18
N PRO A 24 -2.02 17.57 1.99
CA PRO A 24 -0.59 17.56 1.78
C PRO A 24 -0.07 18.98 2.01
N LYS A 25 0.82 19.15 2.96
CA LYS A 25 1.76 20.27 2.90
C LYS A 25 2.39 20.17 1.52
N LYS A 26 2.24 21.23 0.70
CA LYS A 26 2.79 21.35 -0.66
C LYS A 26 4.16 20.67 -0.71
N MET A 27 4.24 19.55 -1.40
CA MET A 27 5.47 18.85 -1.65
C MET A 27 6.36 19.79 -2.48
N LYS A 28 7.35 20.41 -1.84
CA LYS A 28 8.46 21.01 -2.58
C LYS A 28 9.17 19.84 -3.23
N LEU A 29 9.22 19.84 -4.56
CA LEU A 29 10.06 18.95 -5.35
C LEU A 29 11.46 18.94 -4.72
N PHE A 30 11.81 17.82 -4.09
CA PHE A 30 13.10 17.66 -3.44
C PHE A 30 14.14 17.46 -4.54
N ASN A 31 14.90 18.52 -4.81
CA ASN A 31 15.90 18.55 -5.86
C ASN A 31 17.10 17.70 -5.39
N LEU A 32 17.16 16.46 -5.84
CA LEU A 32 18.15 15.43 -5.47
C LEU A 32 19.61 15.78 -5.86
N LYS A 33 19.86 17.00 -6.38
CA LYS A 33 21.18 17.45 -6.87
C LYS A 33 22.02 18.24 -5.87
N LYS A 34 21.64 18.34 -4.58
CA LYS A 34 22.37 19.14 -3.58
C LYS A 34 22.87 18.37 -2.35
N LEU A 35 23.19 17.09 -2.48
CA LEU A 35 23.88 16.35 -1.40
C LEU A 35 25.26 15.87 -1.88
N LEU A 36 26.06 16.78 -2.42
CA LEU A 36 27.50 16.58 -2.56
C LEU A 36 28.19 17.87 -2.06
N VAL A 37 29.19 17.65 -1.20
CA VAL A 37 30.16 18.64 -0.70
C VAL A 37 29.74 19.41 0.55
N LEU A 38 30.12 18.92 1.73
CA LEU A 38 31.02 19.71 2.60
C LEU A 38 31.73 18.76 3.61
N SER A 39 32.87 18.19 3.15
CA SER A 39 33.90 17.67 4.04
C SER A 39 35.01 18.74 4.03
N ILE A 40 35.13 19.50 5.09
CA ILE A 40 36.32 20.32 5.35
C ILE A 40 36.76 20.08 6.79
N CYS A 41 38.00 19.60 6.87
CA CYS A 41 38.81 19.41 8.06
C CYS A 41 38.93 20.69 8.90
N ILE A 42 38.79 20.54 10.23
CA ILE A 42 39.49 21.40 11.17
C ILE A 42 40.13 20.50 12.22
N SER A 43 41.45 20.39 12.14
CA SER A 43 42.32 19.85 13.16
C SER A 43 42.39 20.82 14.32
N GLY A 44 42.01 20.40 15.49
CA GLY A 44 42.18 21.14 16.74
C GLY A 44 42.37 20.18 17.88
N LEU A 45 43.64 19.96 18.26
CA LEU A 45 44.02 19.19 19.46
C LEU A 45 43.50 19.89 20.73
N PHE A 46 42.62 19.21 21.45
CA PHE A 46 42.46 19.43 22.88
C PHE A 46 42.41 18.09 23.55
N PHE A 47 43.49 17.73 24.28
CA PHE A 47 43.48 16.62 25.23
C PHE A 47 42.66 17.06 26.45
N PHE A 48 41.48 16.53 26.62
CA PHE A 48 40.82 16.41 27.90
C PHE A 48 40.64 14.91 28.18
N GLN A 49 41.40 14.45 29.15
CA GLN A 49 41.30 13.13 29.78
C GLN A 49 40.05 13.17 30.65
N SER A 50 38.90 12.74 30.07
CA SER A 50 37.68 12.50 30.83
C SER A 50 37.57 10.99 31.05
N CYS A 51 37.34 10.58 32.26
CA CYS A 51 36.97 9.19 32.61
C CYS A 51 35.71 8.86 31.82
N GLU A 52 35.86 8.07 30.78
CA GLU A 52 34.77 7.44 30.05
C GLU A 52 34.18 6.37 30.95
N LYS A 53 32.98 6.63 31.48
CA LYS A 53 32.11 5.54 31.89
C LYS A 53 31.78 4.80 30.61
N ASP A 54 32.16 3.52 30.54
CA ASP A 54 31.63 2.58 29.56
C ASP A 54 30.10 2.51 29.70
N GLU A 55 29.41 3.46 29.07
CA GLU A 55 27.99 3.29 28.81
C GLU A 55 27.94 2.37 27.57
N THR A 56 27.75 1.07 27.83
CA THR A 56 27.30 0.15 26.81
C THR A 56 26.08 0.79 26.14
N PRO A 57 26.10 1.06 24.80
CA PRO A 57 24.92 1.58 24.12
C PRO A 57 23.75 0.64 24.45
N ALA A 58 22.61 1.23 24.85
CA ALA A 58 21.39 0.44 24.99
C ALA A 58 21.20 -0.36 23.69
N PRO A 59 20.84 -1.66 23.77
CA PRO A 59 20.64 -2.45 22.57
C PRO A 59 19.67 -1.68 21.66
N ALA A 60 20.09 -1.43 20.42
CA ALA A 60 19.20 -0.89 19.41
C ALA A 60 17.95 -1.77 19.43
N ASN A 61 16.78 -1.14 19.45
CA ASN A 61 15.50 -1.84 19.44
C ASN A 61 15.36 -2.48 18.03
N THR A 62 16.10 -3.56 17.78
CA THR A 62 16.04 -4.31 16.55
C THR A 62 14.80 -5.20 16.59
N ILE A 63 13.95 -5.09 15.60
CA ILE A 63 12.83 -6.01 15.41
C ILE A 63 13.40 -7.28 14.77
N ASP A 64 13.03 -8.46 15.27
CA ASP A 64 13.37 -9.71 14.60
C ASP A 64 12.77 -9.72 13.19
N ASN A 65 13.59 -10.07 12.19
CA ASN A 65 13.15 -10.16 10.79
C ASN A 65 11.93 -11.09 10.62
N ALA A 66 11.84 -12.16 11.40
CA ALA A 66 10.67 -13.05 11.39
C ALA A 66 9.42 -12.37 11.95
N GLU A 67 9.54 -11.52 12.97
CA GLU A 67 8.45 -10.74 13.53
C GLU A 67 7.96 -9.68 12.52
N PHE A 68 8.86 -8.94 11.91
CA PHE A 68 8.50 -7.97 10.86
C PHE A 68 7.81 -8.64 9.66
N LYS A 69 8.32 -9.78 9.21
CA LYS A 69 7.69 -10.55 8.14
C LYS A 69 6.28 -11.02 8.51
N ALA A 70 6.08 -11.45 9.77
CA ALA A 70 4.76 -11.83 10.28
C ALA A 70 3.81 -10.63 10.32
N GLU A 71 4.28 -9.44 10.73
CA GLU A 71 3.50 -8.21 10.70
C GLU A 71 3.09 -7.83 9.28
N MET A 72 4.01 -7.86 8.32
CA MET A 72 3.71 -7.59 6.91
C MET A 72 2.68 -8.58 6.36
N ARG A 73 2.84 -9.87 6.63
CA ARG A 73 1.83 -10.87 6.23
C ARG A 73 0.46 -10.62 6.87
N TYR A 74 0.43 -10.20 8.14
CA TYR A 74 -0.82 -9.85 8.80
C TYR A 74 -1.51 -8.68 8.10
N LEU A 75 -0.80 -7.58 7.81
CA LEU A 75 -1.34 -6.40 7.14
C LEU A 75 -1.88 -6.73 5.73
N TRP A 76 -1.14 -7.54 4.97
CA TRP A 76 -1.56 -7.94 3.63
C TRP A 76 -2.67 -9.00 3.64
N SER A 77 -2.76 -9.84 4.66
CA SER A 77 -3.92 -10.73 4.84
C SER A 77 -5.20 -9.96 5.17
N GLU A 78 -5.09 -8.92 5.99
CA GLU A 78 -6.20 -7.99 6.23
C GLU A 78 -6.61 -7.25 4.95
N HIS A 79 -5.64 -6.85 4.13
CA HIS A 79 -5.92 -6.26 2.82
C HIS A 79 -6.73 -7.22 1.94
N ALA A 80 -6.33 -8.49 1.84
CA ALA A 80 -7.06 -9.50 1.06
C ALA A 80 -8.49 -9.69 1.58
N THR A 81 -8.64 -9.87 2.89
CA THR A 81 -9.93 -10.15 3.53
C THR A 81 -10.91 -8.99 3.34
N TRP A 82 -10.49 -7.77 3.70
CA TRP A 82 -11.35 -6.59 3.56
C TRP A 82 -11.62 -6.21 2.11
N THR A 83 -10.70 -6.52 1.17
CA THR A 83 -10.95 -6.35 -0.27
C THR A 83 -12.07 -7.27 -0.74
N ARG A 84 -12.06 -8.55 -0.31
CA ARG A 84 -13.14 -9.49 -0.60
C ARG A 84 -14.48 -8.99 -0.06
N ASP A 85 -14.53 -8.56 1.20
CA ASP A 85 -15.75 -8.05 1.82
C ASP A 85 -16.28 -6.81 1.08
N VAL A 86 -15.39 -5.91 0.66
CA VAL A 86 -15.74 -4.74 -0.16
C VAL A 86 -16.26 -5.14 -1.56
N ILE A 87 -15.65 -6.14 -2.22
CA ILE A 87 -16.13 -6.65 -3.51
C ILE A 87 -17.56 -7.15 -3.37
N ILE A 88 -17.81 -8.05 -2.42
CA ILE A 88 -19.14 -8.61 -2.16
C ILE A 88 -20.11 -7.49 -1.76
N GLY A 89 -19.73 -6.66 -0.80
CA GLY A 89 -20.57 -5.60 -0.28
C GLY A 89 -21.00 -4.58 -1.34
N LEU A 90 -20.08 -4.16 -2.22
CA LEU A 90 -20.38 -3.21 -3.29
C LEU A 90 -21.20 -3.81 -4.42
N LEU A 91 -20.97 -5.08 -4.77
CA LEU A 91 -21.72 -5.76 -5.82
C LEU A 91 -23.13 -6.12 -5.36
N ASP A 92 -23.29 -6.64 -4.16
CA ASP A 92 -24.58 -7.09 -3.59
C ASP A 92 -25.35 -5.97 -2.87
N GLN A 93 -24.72 -4.81 -2.64
CA GLN A 93 -25.28 -3.67 -1.91
C GLN A 93 -25.66 -4.03 -0.47
N THR A 94 -24.76 -4.73 0.22
CA THR A 94 -24.95 -5.07 1.62
C THR A 94 -25.01 -3.83 2.53
N ALA A 95 -25.57 -3.97 3.72
CA ALA A 95 -25.76 -2.82 4.62
C ALA A 95 -24.43 -2.30 5.21
N ASP A 96 -23.42 -3.16 5.32
CA ASP A 96 -22.10 -2.96 5.91
C ASP A 96 -21.01 -2.59 4.90
N ALA A 97 -21.29 -2.62 3.59
CA ALA A 97 -20.32 -2.31 2.53
C ALA A 97 -19.50 -1.02 2.76
N ASN A 98 -20.09 0.00 3.41
CA ASN A 98 -19.38 1.24 3.72
C ASN A 98 -18.43 1.09 4.92
N ASP A 99 -18.79 0.28 5.88
CA ASP A 99 -17.96 0.01 7.07
C ASP A 99 -16.76 -0.84 6.67
N ASP A 100 -16.96 -1.84 5.80
CA ASP A 100 -15.89 -2.67 5.21
C ASP A 100 -14.91 -1.83 4.42
N LEU A 101 -15.41 -0.92 3.56
CA LEU A 101 -14.57 0.00 2.81
C LEU A 101 -13.78 0.93 3.73
N ALA A 102 -14.42 1.47 4.77
CA ALA A 102 -13.73 2.32 5.74
C ALA A 102 -12.62 1.55 6.47
N ARG A 103 -12.87 0.27 6.79
CA ARG A 103 -11.88 -0.61 7.41
C ARG A 103 -10.72 -0.92 6.44
N LEU A 104 -11.01 -1.19 5.17
CA LEU A 104 -10.01 -1.41 4.14
C LEU A 104 -9.14 -0.15 3.93
N LEU A 105 -9.72 1.03 3.87
CA LEU A 105 -8.97 2.30 3.77
C LEU A 105 -8.05 2.54 4.98
N LYS A 106 -8.47 2.14 6.18
CA LYS A 106 -7.61 2.18 7.38
C LYS A 106 -6.42 1.22 7.25
N ASN A 107 -6.60 0.07 6.64
CA ASN A 107 -5.51 -0.88 6.38
C ASN A 107 -4.44 -0.27 5.46
N GLN A 108 -4.80 0.55 4.48
CA GLN A 108 -3.83 1.24 3.62
C GLN A 108 -2.91 2.18 4.42
N VAL A 109 -3.47 2.87 5.42
CA VAL A 109 -2.67 3.70 6.35
C VAL A 109 -1.72 2.82 7.17
N GLN A 110 -2.18 1.69 7.68
CA GLN A 110 -1.37 0.76 8.47
C GLN A 110 -0.20 0.20 7.65
N ILE A 111 -0.41 -0.16 6.37
CA ILE A 111 0.65 -0.62 5.46
C ILE A 111 1.66 0.50 5.20
N GLY A 112 1.21 1.73 4.96
CA GLY A 112 2.12 2.87 4.80
C GLY A 112 2.91 3.18 6.08
N ASP A 113 2.29 3.05 7.25
CA ASP A 113 2.95 3.26 8.55
C ASP A 113 4.03 2.21 8.81
N ALA A 114 3.84 0.96 8.39
CA ALA A 114 4.78 -0.14 8.61
C ALA A 114 6.15 0.10 7.94
N ILE A 115 6.21 0.88 6.86
CA ILE A 115 7.48 1.19 6.18
C ILE A 115 8.17 2.47 6.70
N LYS A 116 7.49 3.30 7.49
CA LYS A 116 8.06 4.57 8.00
C LYS A 116 9.36 4.42 8.79
N PRO A 117 9.54 3.40 9.63
CA PRO A 117 10.80 3.21 10.37
C PRO A 117 12.02 3.04 9.47
N TYR A 118 11.82 2.63 8.21
CA TYR A 118 12.88 2.33 7.24
C TYR A 118 13.06 3.47 6.23
N TYR A 119 11.96 3.99 5.68
CA TYR A 119 11.98 4.98 4.57
C TYR A 119 11.54 6.39 4.98
N GLY A 120 11.11 6.58 6.24
CA GLY A 120 10.65 7.86 6.77
C GLY A 120 9.18 8.18 6.45
N ASP A 121 8.65 9.20 7.15
CA ASP A 121 7.24 9.58 7.10
C ASP A 121 6.74 9.92 5.68
N ALA A 122 7.59 10.60 4.89
CA ALA A 122 7.20 11.02 3.54
C ALA A 122 6.97 9.82 2.61
N ALA A 123 7.80 8.78 2.71
CA ALA A 123 7.64 7.58 1.90
C ALA A 123 6.43 6.75 2.37
N GLY A 124 6.24 6.61 3.70
CA GLY A 124 5.06 5.95 4.24
C GLY A 124 3.76 6.62 3.81
N GLN A 125 3.72 7.97 3.83
CA GLN A 125 2.56 8.72 3.35
C GLN A 125 2.34 8.54 1.84
N ALA A 126 3.40 8.56 1.03
CA ALA A 126 3.28 8.34 -0.41
C ALA A 126 2.73 6.95 -0.74
N LEU A 127 3.17 5.91 -0.02
CA LEU A 127 2.59 4.57 -0.17
C LEU A 127 1.12 4.54 0.25
N THR A 128 0.77 5.17 1.38
CA THR A 128 -0.63 5.30 1.82
C THR A 128 -1.50 5.94 0.75
N ASP A 129 -1.03 7.03 0.12
CA ASP A 129 -1.78 7.75 -0.91
C ASP A 129 -2.01 6.89 -2.16
N LEU A 130 -0.96 6.16 -2.62
CA LEU A 130 -1.05 5.24 -3.76
C LEU A 130 -2.03 4.09 -3.48
N LEU A 131 -1.92 3.46 -2.30
CA LEU A 131 -2.81 2.36 -1.90
C LEU A 131 -4.25 2.84 -1.70
N THR A 132 -4.45 4.05 -1.16
CA THR A 132 -5.79 4.64 -1.01
C THR A 132 -6.44 4.89 -2.38
N GLU A 133 -5.70 5.47 -3.32
CA GLU A 133 -6.17 5.66 -4.70
C GLU A 133 -6.51 4.32 -5.36
N HIS A 134 -5.68 3.29 -5.11
CA HIS A 134 -5.91 1.94 -5.59
C HIS A 134 -7.29 1.40 -5.18
N ILE A 135 -7.63 1.50 -3.91
CA ILE A 135 -8.93 1.03 -3.37
C ILE A 135 -10.09 1.85 -3.93
N VAL A 136 -9.93 3.17 -4.03
CA VAL A 136 -11.00 4.05 -4.53
C VAL A 136 -11.32 3.75 -5.98
N VAL A 137 -10.28 3.59 -6.81
CA VAL A 137 -10.48 3.28 -8.25
C VAL A 137 -11.05 1.88 -8.44
N ALA A 138 -10.64 0.90 -7.62
CA ALA A 138 -11.27 -0.43 -7.60
C ALA A 138 -12.77 -0.34 -7.27
N GLY A 139 -13.15 0.47 -6.30
CA GLY A 139 -14.57 0.75 -5.99
C GLY A 139 -15.33 1.34 -7.18
N ASP A 140 -14.72 2.28 -7.93
CA ASP A 140 -15.32 2.84 -9.14
C ASP A 140 -15.56 1.76 -10.23
N ILE A 141 -14.64 0.78 -10.39
CA ILE A 141 -14.80 -0.36 -11.29
C ILE A 141 -16.01 -1.19 -10.91
N LEU A 142 -16.13 -1.57 -9.62
CA LEU A 142 -17.24 -2.41 -9.12
C LEU A 142 -18.59 -1.71 -9.29
N ILE A 143 -18.66 -0.41 -9.01
CA ILE A 143 -19.88 0.39 -9.16
C ILE A 143 -20.29 0.49 -10.63
N ALA A 144 -19.33 0.76 -11.53
CA ALA A 144 -19.58 0.86 -12.96
C ALA A 144 -20.02 -0.51 -13.54
N ALA A 145 -19.34 -1.59 -13.16
CA ALA A 145 -19.69 -2.96 -13.58
C ALA A 145 -21.12 -3.32 -13.18
N ARG A 146 -21.48 -3.12 -11.93
CA ARG A 146 -22.81 -3.41 -11.41
C ARG A 146 -23.91 -2.56 -12.08
N SER A 147 -23.63 -1.31 -12.43
CA SER A 147 -24.58 -0.42 -13.10
C SER A 147 -24.68 -0.63 -14.61
N GLY A 148 -23.80 -1.47 -15.20
CA GLY A 148 -23.70 -1.67 -16.64
C GLY A 148 -23.07 -0.50 -17.39
N ASP A 149 -22.37 0.40 -16.69
CA ASP A 149 -21.60 1.49 -17.32
C ASP A 149 -20.27 0.98 -17.86
N THR A 150 -20.32 0.37 -19.04
CA THR A 150 -19.12 -0.20 -19.70
C THR A 150 -18.03 0.84 -19.95
N ARG A 151 -18.40 2.09 -20.27
CA ARG A 151 -17.41 3.15 -20.51
C ARG A 151 -16.71 3.56 -19.24
N GLY A 152 -17.47 3.86 -18.19
CA GLY A 152 -16.91 4.22 -16.88
C GLY A 152 -16.05 3.10 -16.30
N MET A 153 -16.48 1.84 -16.47
CA MET A 153 -15.70 0.67 -16.07
C MET A 153 -14.34 0.61 -16.79
N ASN A 154 -14.32 0.75 -18.14
CA ASN A 154 -13.06 0.69 -18.90
C ASN A 154 -12.12 1.85 -18.54
N GLU A 155 -12.65 3.06 -18.33
CA GLU A 155 -11.86 4.21 -17.88
C GLU A 155 -11.27 3.98 -16.47
N ALA A 156 -12.04 3.43 -15.55
CA ALA A 156 -11.59 3.10 -14.20
C ALA A 156 -10.55 1.97 -14.21
N VAL A 157 -10.74 0.90 -14.99
CA VAL A 157 -9.77 -0.19 -15.17
C VAL A 157 -8.43 0.36 -15.68
N ALA A 158 -8.43 1.23 -16.69
CA ALA A 158 -7.20 1.82 -17.21
C ALA A 158 -6.45 2.63 -16.13
N LYS A 159 -7.17 3.40 -15.31
CA LYS A 159 -6.58 4.13 -14.17
C LYS A 159 -6.02 3.19 -13.12
N TRP A 160 -6.70 2.09 -12.84
CA TRP A 160 -6.31 1.12 -11.83
C TRP A 160 -4.98 0.43 -12.18
N TYR A 161 -4.82 0.03 -13.45
CA TYR A 161 -3.55 -0.53 -13.94
C TYR A 161 -2.43 0.52 -13.95
N GLN A 162 -2.74 1.79 -14.29
CA GLN A 162 -1.75 2.87 -14.17
C GLN A 162 -1.30 3.08 -12.71
N ASN A 163 -2.23 3.09 -11.76
CA ASN A 163 -1.90 3.17 -10.34
C ASN A 163 -1.03 1.97 -9.89
N GLY A 164 -1.30 0.75 -10.39
CA GLY A 164 -0.44 -0.41 -10.16
C GLY A 164 0.99 -0.21 -10.70
N ASP A 165 1.14 0.35 -11.89
CA ASP A 165 2.44 0.73 -12.46
C ASP A 165 3.14 1.79 -11.61
N ASP A 166 2.42 2.80 -11.11
CA ASP A 166 2.96 3.86 -10.25
C ASP A 166 3.45 3.30 -8.89
N MET A 167 2.73 2.33 -8.31
CA MET A 167 3.20 1.59 -7.12
C MET A 167 4.47 0.78 -7.40
N ALA A 168 4.56 0.11 -8.54
CA ALA A 168 5.77 -0.61 -8.94
C ALA A 168 6.98 0.33 -9.09
N VAL A 169 6.77 1.51 -9.67
CA VAL A 169 7.80 2.57 -9.78
C VAL A 169 8.20 3.09 -8.41
N PHE A 170 7.24 3.31 -7.51
CA PHE A 170 7.52 3.74 -6.14
C PHE A 170 8.40 2.72 -5.41
N LEU A 171 8.01 1.45 -5.41
CA LEU A 171 8.76 0.37 -4.76
C LEU A 171 10.18 0.24 -5.34
N ASN A 172 10.30 0.16 -6.67
CA ASN A 172 11.61 0.11 -7.34
C ASN A 172 12.49 1.31 -6.97
N SER A 173 11.92 2.53 -6.90
CA SER A 173 12.68 3.73 -6.54
C SER A 173 13.20 3.70 -5.10
N ALA A 174 12.47 3.04 -4.19
CA ALA A 174 12.84 2.89 -2.79
C ALA A 174 13.94 1.83 -2.58
N ASN A 175 13.92 0.76 -3.36
CA ASN A 175 14.85 -0.39 -3.19
C ASN A 175 15.15 -1.09 -4.53
N PRO A 176 15.87 -0.43 -5.45
CA PRO A 176 16.06 -0.93 -6.82
C PRO A 176 16.87 -2.24 -6.91
N GLU A 177 17.71 -2.51 -5.90
CA GLU A 177 18.53 -3.73 -5.87
C GLU A 177 17.71 -4.98 -5.53
N ASN A 178 16.68 -4.85 -4.70
CA ASN A 178 15.84 -5.99 -4.28
C ASN A 178 14.49 -6.02 -5.00
N TRP A 179 14.00 -4.87 -5.51
CA TRP A 179 12.70 -4.72 -6.17
C TRP A 179 12.90 -4.19 -7.58
N THR A 180 13.31 -5.06 -8.52
CA THR A 180 13.46 -4.62 -9.93
C THR A 180 12.13 -4.17 -10.49
N ILE A 181 12.16 -3.20 -11.41
CA ILE A 181 10.93 -2.62 -11.97
C ILE A 181 10.07 -3.66 -12.69
N GLU A 182 10.71 -4.59 -13.39
CA GLU A 182 10.04 -5.66 -14.10
C GLU A 182 9.29 -6.58 -13.14
N HIS A 183 9.96 -6.98 -12.04
CA HIS A 183 9.38 -7.87 -11.03
C HIS A 183 8.21 -7.19 -10.31
N MET A 184 8.35 -5.91 -9.92
CA MET A 184 7.28 -5.17 -9.25
C MET A 184 6.07 -4.96 -10.19
N LYS A 185 6.28 -4.67 -11.46
CA LYS A 185 5.18 -4.56 -12.43
C LYS A 185 4.47 -5.88 -12.65
N GLU A 186 5.19 -6.99 -12.73
CA GLU A 186 4.61 -8.32 -12.85
C GLU A 186 3.76 -8.67 -11.60
N HIS A 187 4.29 -8.41 -10.41
CA HIS A 187 3.54 -8.62 -9.16
C HIS A 187 2.26 -7.81 -9.11
N MET A 188 2.33 -6.51 -9.41
CA MET A 188 1.15 -5.65 -9.43
C MET A 188 0.14 -6.12 -10.48
N LYS A 189 0.59 -6.37 -11.71
CA LYS A 189 -0.30 -6.84 -12.77
C LYS A 189 -1.01 -8.14 -12.39
N ASN A 190 -0.29 -9.11 -11.84
CA ASN A 190 -0.88 -10.38 -11.42
C ASN A 190 -1.92 -10.18 -10.30
N HIS A 191 -1.63 -9.31 -9.34
CA HIS A 191 -2.58 -8.95 -8.29
C HIS A 191 -3.87 -8.37 -8.88
N LEU A 192 -3.75 -7.40 -9.78
CA LEU A 192 -4.90 -6.75 -10.40
C LEU A 192 -5.73 -7.73 -11.25
N ASP A 193 -5.06 -8.57 -12.04
CA ASP A 193 -5.72 -9.57 -12.88
C ASP A 193 -6.54 -10.56 -12.02
N LEU A 194 -5.97 -11.05 -10.92
CA LEU A 194 -6.65 -11.98 -10.00
C LEU A 194 -7.82 -11.31 -9.28
N THR A 195 -7.63 -10.13 -8.73
CA THR A 195 -8.70 -9.39 -8.03
C THR A 195 -9.86 -9.05 -8.97
N LEU A 196 -9.57 -8.67 -10.22
CA LEU A 196 -10.60 -8.44 -11.22
C LEU A 196 -11.34 -9.73 -11.57
N ALA A 197 -10.62 -10.86 -11.69
CA ALA A 197 -11.24 -12.16 -11.97
C ALA A 197 -12.16 -12.62 -10.82
N GLU A 198 -11.79 -12.37 -9.56
CA GLU A 198 -12.63 -12.62 -8.38
C GLU A 198 -13.94 -11.81 -8.48
N ALA A 199 -13.83 -10.50 -8.69
CA ALA A 199 -14.98 -9.61 -8.82
C ALA A 199 -15.91 -10.01 -9.97
N VAL A 200 -15.37 -10.43 -11.13
CA VAL A 200 -16.15 -10.92 -12.27
C VAL A 200 -16.83 -12.24 -11.95
N ALA A 201 -16.15 -13.18 -11.29
CA ALA A 201 -16.74 -14.46 -10.88
C ALA A 201 -17.94 -14.24 -9.93
N HIS A 202 -17.78 -13.33 -8.96
CA HIS A 202 -18.86 -12.94 -8.05
C HIS A 202 -20.05 -12.33 -8.80
N LEU A 203 -19.81 -11.33 -9.65
CA LEU A 203 -20.85 -10.63 -10.43
C LEU A 203 -21.64 -11.57 -11.35
N GLU A 204 -21.00 -12.62 -11.87
CA GLU A 204 -21.61 -13.65 -12.71
C GLU A 204 -22.27 -14.80 -11.92
N GLY A 205 -22.20 -14.79 -10.58
CA GLY A 205 -22.75 -15.84 -9.71
C GLY A 205 -21.98 -17.15 -9.76
N ARG A 206 -20.71 -17.12 -10.19
CA ARG A 206 -19.82 -18.29 -10.25
C ARG A 206 -19.03 -18.43 -8.92
N HIS A 207 -19.77 -18.69 -7.84
CA HIS A 207 -19.22 -18.64 -6.48
C HIS A 207 -18.12 -19.69 -6.21
N ASP A 208 -18.16 -20.86 -6.85
CA ASP A 208 -17.08 -21.85 -6.71
C ASP A 208 -15.77 -21.31 -7.34
N ASP A 209 -15.86 -20.69 -8.53
CA ASP A 209 -14.71 -20.05 -9.18
C ASP A 209 -14.20 -18.85 -8.38
N GLU A 210 -15.11 -18.05 -7.82
CA GLU A 210 -14.80 -16.91 -6.95
C GLU A 210 -13.92 -17.33 -5.78
N VAL A 211 -14.29 -18.40 -5.06
CA VAL A 211 -13.51 -18.93 -3.93
C VAL A 211 -12.13 -19.40 -4.40
N GLU A 212 -12.06 -20.13 -5.52
CA GLU A 212 -10.78 -20.62 -6.06
C GLU A 212 -9.86 -19.45 -6.47
N VAL A 213 -10.43 -18.39 -7.03
CA VAL A 213 -9.66 -17.18 -7.42
C VAL A 213 -9.22 -16.41 -6.18
N TYR A 214 -10.06 -16.28 -5.15
CA TYR A 214 -9.68 -15.65 -3.89
C TYR A 214 -8.49 -16.35 -3.23
N ASP A 215 -8.44 -17.67 -3.21
CA ASP A 215 -7.29 -18.42 -2.70
C ASP A 215 -5.99 -17.99 -3.43
N LYS A 216 -6.06 -17.80 -4.76
CA LYS A 216 -4.92 -17.33 -5.56
C LYS A 216 -4.56 -15.86 -5.26
N VAL A 217 -5.55 -14.99 -5.04
CA VAL A 217 -5.33 -13.59 -4.60
C VAL A 217 -4.59 -13.59 -3.26
N PHE A 218 -5.09 -14.38 -2.30
CA PHE A 218 -4.48 -14.46 -0.97
C PHE A 218 -3.04 -14.96 -1.01
N GLU A 219 -2.77 -16.06 -1.74
CA GLU A 219 -1.43 -16.61 -1.91
C GLU A 219 -0.48 -15.57 -2.56
N GLN A 220 -0.94 -14.90 -3.61
CA GLN A 220 -0.16 -13.87 -4.30
C GLN A 220 0.19 -12.70 -3.37
N LEU A 221 -0.75 -12.24 -2.55
CA LEU A 221 -0.51 -11.17 -1.57
C LEU A 221 0.47 -11.60 -0.47
N MET A 222 0.43 -12.86 -0.02
CA MET A 222 1.41 -13.39 0.93
C MET A 222 2.83 -13.41 0.33
N HIS A 223 2.97 -13.80 -0.94
CA HIS A 223 4.25 -13.73 -1.64
C HIS A 223 4.74 -12.28 -1.82
N MET A 224 3.83 -11.33 -2.08
CA MET A 224 4.18 -9.92 -2.17
C MET A 224 4.62 -9.37 -0.81
N ALA A 225 3.92 -9.71 0.27
CA ALA A 225 4.28 -9.34 1.64
C ALA A 225 5.70 -9.84 2.00
N ASP A 226 6.00 -11.09 1.67
CA ASP A 226 7.33 -11.67 1.86
C ASP A 226 8.40 -10.94 1.06
N SER A 227 8.14 -10.68 -0.21
CA SER A 227 9.08 -9.97 -1.10
C SER A 227 9.39 -8.56 -0.59
N ILE A 228 8.37 -7.85 -0.10
CA ILE A 228 8.54 -6.52 0.49
C ILE A 228 9.35 -6.61 1.80
N ALA A 229 8.97 -7.49 2.72
CA ALA A 229 9.66 -7.64 4.00
C ALA A 229 11.13 -8.07 3.83
N ASP A 230 11.40 -9.07 3.00
CA ASP A 230 12.75 -9.54 2.72
C ASP A 230 13.61 -8.46 2.03
N GLY A 231 13.03 -7.67 1.14
CA GLY A 231 13.71 -6.54 0.51
C GLY A 231 14.09 -5.45 1.49
N ILE A 232 13.21 -5.11 2.43
CA ILE A 232 13.48 -4.14 3.49
C ILE A 232 14.59 -4.66 4.41
N ALA A 233 14.49 -5.91 4.87
CA ALA A 233 15.50 -6.49 5.77
C ALA A 233 16.89 -6.56 5.11
N LYS A 234 16.96 -6.84 3.82
CA LYS A 234 18.23 -6.82 3.07
C LYS A 234 18.82 -5.42 2.93
N GLN A 235 17.97 -4.41 2.76
CA GLN A 235 18.41 -3.02 2.60
C GLN A 235 18.83 -2.38 3.93
N PHE A 236 18.22 -2.78 5.04
CA PHE A 236 18.45 -2.23 6.37
C PHE A 236 18.85 -3.30 7.39
N PRO A 237 19.95 -4.06 7.17
CA PRO A 237 20.32 -5.18 8.04
C PRO A 237 20.59 -4.77 9.49
N ASP A 238 20.95 -3.51 9.74
CA ASP A 238 21.23 -3.00 11.08
C ASP A 238 19.95 -2.70 11.90
N LYS A 239 18.77 -2.88 11.29
CA LYS A 239 17.47 -2.66 11.96
C LYS A 239 16.77 -3.96 12.36
N PHE A 240 17.35 -5.11 12.01
CA PHE A 240 16.85 -6.46 12.27
C PHE A 240 17.78 -7.32 13.09
#